data_b137df37225eb1d289849e4650d3dc4c
#
_entry.id   b137df37225eb1d289849e4650d3dc4c
#
_cell.length_a   1.000
_cell.length_b   1.000
_cell.length_c   1.000
_cell.angle_alpha   90.00
_cell.angle_beta   90.00
_cell.angle_gamma   90.00
#
_symmetry.space_group_name_H-M   'P 1'
#
loop_
_entity.id
_entity.type
_entity.pdbx_description
1 polymer ?
#
loop_
_entity_poly.entity_id
_entity_poly.type
_entity_poly.pdbx_seq_one_letter_code
_entity_poly.pdbx_strand_id
1 'polypeptide(L)'
;MRDEFIAMLPNPKPAELDLNAFLFEEFIARELDAGRFKLDLKPLVQKKALLHGHCHQKAFDVMPAVLRVLKLIPELQTELIESSCCGMAGSFGYDAEHYEVSMQMAEVSLLPKVRGADKDTLI
;
A
#
# COMPACT_ATOMS: atom_id res chain seq x y z
N MET A 1 -12.72 2.49 -9.23
CA MET A 1 -14.10 2.12 -8.87
C MET A 1 -14.65 2.98 -7.75
N ARG A 2 -13.87 3.38 -6.76
CA ARG A 2 -14.34 4.12 -5.58
C ARG A 2 -14.61 5.61 -5.85
N ASP A 3 -13.94 6.19 -6.83
CA ASP A 3 -14.07 7.60 -7.21
C ASP A 3 -14.57 7.78 -8.64
N GLU A 4 -13.94 7.12 -9.62
CA GLU A 4 -14.24 7.34 -11.04
C GLU A 4 -15.67 6.93 -11.39
N PHE A 5 -16.18 5.82 -10.86
CA PHE A 5 -17.55 5.39 -11.16
C PHE A 5 -18.60 6.35 -10.60
N ILE A 6 -18.33 6.97 -9.45
CA ILE A 6 -19.21 7.99 -8.86
C ILE A 6 -19.22 9.23 -9.75
N ALA A 7 -18.05 9.62 -10.28
CA ALA A 7 -17.91 10.78 -11.14
C ALA A 7 -18.49 10.57 -12.55
N MET A 8 -18.43 9.35 -13.08
CA MET A 8 -18.82 9.03 -14.46
C MET A 8 -20.28 8.63 -14.63
N LEU A 9 -20.93 8.12 -13.58
CA LEU A 9 -22.29 7.58 -13.67
C LEU A 9 -23.28 8.43 -12.87
N PRO A 10 -24.27 9.04 -13.52
CA PRO A 10 -25.24 9.94 -12.88
C PRO A 10 -26.34 9.20 -12.08
N ASN A 11 -26.09 7.99 -11.60
CA ASN A 11 -27.07 7.13 -10.95
C ASN A 11 -26.65 6.86 -9.49
N PRO A 12 -27.57 6.79 -8.49
CA PRO A 12 -27.24 6.49 -7.09
C PRO A 12 -26.60 5.11 -6.84
N LYS A 13 -26.65 4.18 -7.76
CA LYS A 13 -25.98 2.87 -7.66
C LYS A 13 -24.46 2.90 -7.54
N PRO A 14 -23.72 3.90 -8.08
CA PRO A 14 -22.29 4.02 -7.82
C PRO A 14 -21.92 4.15 -6.35
N ALA A 15 -22.77 4.78 -5.53
CA ALA A 15 -22.55 4.90 -4.09
C ALA A 15 -22.59 3.54 -3.37
N GLU A 16 -23.49 2.64 -3.80
CA GLU A 16 -23.53 1.27 -3.29
C GLU A 16 -22.29 0.46 -3.72
N LEU A 17 -21.80 0.71 -4.93
CA LEU A 17 -20.58 0.07 -5.42
C LEU A 17 -19.35 0.53 -4.63
N ASP A 18 -19.25 1.81 -4.33
CA ASP A 18 -18.17 2.37 -3.50
C ASP A 18 -18.14 1.71 -2.12
N LEU A 19 -19.30 1.61 -1.47
CA LEU A 19 -19.45 0.98 -0.15
C LEU A 19 -19.09 -0.50 -0.12
N ASN A 20 -19.08 -1.17 -1.29
CA ASN A 20 -18.79 -2.59 -1.43
C ASN A 20 -17.50 -2.89 -2.22
N ALA A 21 -16.78 -1.86 -2.68
CA ALA A 21 -15.50 -1.99 -3.34
C ALA A 21 -14.37 -1.88 -2.33
N PHE A 22 -13.71 -2.98 -2.05
CA PHE A 22 -12.58 -3.05 -1.11
C PHE A 22 -11.30 -3.40 -1.84
N LEU A 23 -10.19 -2.84 -1.39
CA LEU A 23 -8.90 -3.42 -1.70
C LEU A 23 -8.76 -4.75 -0.93
N PHE A 24 -7.85 -5.60 -1.39
CA PHE A 24 -7.66 -6.93 -0.81
C PHE A 24 -7.40 -6.86 0.70
N GLU A 25 -6.54 -5.97 1.13
CA GLU A 25 -6.15 -5.80 2.53
C GLU A 25 -7.30 -5.27 3.39
N GLU A 26 -8.14 -4.39 2.85
CA GLU A 26 -9.35 -3.91 3.55
C GLU A 26 -10.34 -5.04 3.76
N PHE A 27 -10.55 -5.87 2.73
CA PHE A 27 -11.42 -7.03 2.82
C PHE A 27 -10.91 -8.00 3.89
N ILE A 28 -9.62 -8.36 3.86
CA ILE A 28 -9.03 -9.27 4.84
C ILE A 28 -9.12 -8.69 6.26
N ALA A 29 -8.78 -7.42 6.45
CA ALA A 29 -8.87 -6.77 7.76
C ALA A 29 -10.30 -6.79 8.31
N ARG A 30 -11.29 -6.49 7.48
CA ARG A 30 -12.71 -6.55 7.82
C ARG A 30 -13.16 -7.96 8.23
N GLU A 31 -12.75 -8.98 7.48
CA GLU A 31 -13.12 -10.37 7.78
C GLU A 31 -12.44 -10.88 9.07
N LEU A 32 -11.21 -10.43 9.34
CA LEU A 32 -10.51 -10.70 10.61
C LEU A 32 -11.25 -10.08 11.80
N ASP A 33 -11.61 -8.79 11.69
CA ASP A 33 -12.30 -8.08 12.77
C ASP A 33 -13.70 -8.64 13.05
N ALA A 34 -14.34 -9.19 12.01
CA ALA A 34 -15.60 -9.91 12.13
C ALA A 34 -15.46 -11.36 12.65
N GLY A 35 -14.24 -11.84 12.86
CA GLY A 35 -13.99 -13.23 13.30
C GLY A 35 -14.32 -14.31 12.26
N ARG A 36 -14.53 -13.91 10.99
CA ARG A 36 -14.87 -14.83 9.89
C ARG A 36 -13.65 -15.34 9.12
N PHE A 37 -12.47 -14.80 9.41
CA PHE A 37 -11.24 -15.16 8.73
C PHE A 37 -10.13 -15.44 9.74
N LYS A 38 -9.46 -16.57 9.57
CA LYS A 38 -8.31 -16.97 10.38
C LYS A 38 -7.26 -17.59 9.48
N LEU A 39 -6.05 -17.09 9.58
CA LEU A 39 -4.87 -17.67 8.92
C LEU A 39 -3.91 -18.23 9.95
N ASP A 40 -3.41 -19.41 9.68
CA ASP A 40 -2.29 -19.99 10.41
C ASP A 40 -1.00 -19.76 9.60
N LEU A 41 -0.37 -18.61 9.85
CA LEU A 41 0.82 -18.19 9.14
C LEU A 41 2.08 -18.61 9.89
N LYS A 42 3.09 -19.02 9.12
CA LYS A 42 4.41 -19.31 9.66
C LYS A 42 5.26 -18.04 9.70
N PRO A 43 6.19 -17.93 10.67
CA PRO A 43 7.13 -16.82 10.69
C PRO A 43 8.04 -16.86 9.44
N LEU A 44 8.40 -15.68 8.97
CA LEU A 44 9.40 -15.53 7.91
C LEU A 44 10.82 -15.59 8.49
N VAL A 45 11.78 -15.83 7.62
CA VAL A 45 13.21 -15.71 7.95
C VAL A 45 13.51 -14.25 8.31
N GLN A 46 13.02 -13.33 7.49
CA GLN A 46 13.14 -11.89 7.72
C GLN A 46 12.21 -11.46 8.86
N LYS A 47 12.75 -10.64 9.74
CA LYS A 47 12.03 -10.14 10.92
C LYS A 47 11.59 -8.68 10.79
N LYS A 48 12.05 -8.00 9.75
CA LYS A 48 11.73 -6.59 9.48
C LYS A 48 11.19 -6.43 8.07
N ALA A 49 10.25 -5.53 7.92
CA ALA A 49 9.73 -5.09 6.63
C ALA A 49 9.55 -3.57 6.63
N LEU A 50 9.97 -2.92 5.56
CA LEU A 50 9.65 -1.53 5.26
C LEU A 50 8.53 -1.51 4.23
N LEU A 51 7.46 -0.82 4.54
CA LEU A 51 6.29 -0.72 3.69
C LEU A 51 6.21 0.66 3.05
N HIS A 52 6.24 0.71 1.71
CA HIS A 52 5.89 1.91 0.96
C HIS A 52 4.48 1.75 0.39
N GLY A 53 3.54 2.60 0.83
CA GLY A 53 2.17 2.58 0.33
C GLY A 53 2.06 3.19 -1.05
N HIS A 54 1.29 2.53 -1.93
CA HIS A 54 0.90 3.10 -3.22
C HIS A 54 0.06 4.38 -3.03
N CYS A 55 0.15 5.33 -3.97
CA CYS A 55 -0.56 6.61 -3.87
C CYS A 55 -2.07 6.45 -3.64
N HIS A 56 -2.71 5.51 -4.35
CA HIS A 56 -4.13 5.20 -4.14
C HIS A 56 -4.42 4.63 -2.75
N GLN A 57 -3.56 3.74 -2.23
CA GLN A 57 -3.73 3.22 -0.87
C GLN A 57 -3.66 4.34 0.17
N LYS A 58 -2.75 5.30 -0.02
CA LYS A 58 -2.62 6.48 0.83
C LYS A 58 -3.83 7.42 0.70
N ALA A 59 -4.29 7.66 -0.53
CA ALA A 59 -5.42 8.55 -0.81
C ALA A 59 -6.75 8.03 -0.23
N PHE A 60 -6.93 6.72 -0.15
CA PHE A 60 -8.11 6.07 0.42
C PHE A 60 -7.94 5.63 1.87
N ASP A 61 -6.87 6.05 2.54
CA ASP A 61 -6.56 5.70 3.93
C ASP A 61 -6.54 4.18 4.20
N VAL A 62 -6.01 3.40 3.26
CA VAL A 62 -5.97 1.93 3.33
C VAL A 62 -4.74 1.41 4.09
N MET A 63 -3.76 2.27 4.36
CA MET A 63 -2.51 1.86 5.00
C MET A 63 -2.70 1.15 6.36
N PRO A 64 -3.66 1.54 7.22
CA PRO A 64 -3.95 0.80 8.44
C PRO A 64 -4.37 -0.65 8.19
N ALA A 65 -5.16 -0.90 7.14
CA ALA A 65 -5.58 -2.25 6.76
C ALA A 65 -4.39 -3.09 6.26
N VAL A 66 -3.51 -2.51 5.44
CA VAL A 66 -2.28 -3.16 4.98
C VAL A 66 -1.40 -3.56 6.16
N LEU A 67 -1.14 -2.64 7.09
CA LEU A 67 -0.38 -2.92 8.30
C LEU A 67 -1.05 -3.98 9.18
N ARG A 68 -2.38 -3.97 9.26
CA ARG A 68 -3.16 -4.96 10.01
C ARG A 68 -2.96 -6.37 9.45
N VAL A 69 -2.96 -6.51 8.12
CA VAL A 69 -2.74 -7.79 7.45
C VAL A 69 -1.30 -8.26 7.63
N LEU A 70 -0.31 -7.39 7.46
CA LEU A 70 1.09 -7.75 7.66
C LEU A 70 1.41 -8.17 9.09
N LYS A 71 0.73 -7.61 10.09
CA LYS A 71 0.84 -8.02 11.50
C LYS A 71 0.36 -9.46 11.79
N LEU A 72 -0.32 -10.11 10.86
CA LEU A 72 -0.66 -11.53 10.98
C LEU A 72 0.57 -12.45 10.84
N ILE A 73 1.61 -11.97 10.18
CA ILE A 73 2.85 -12.74 10.02
C ILE A 73 3.59 -12.73 11.36
N PRO A 74 3.77 -13.91 11.99
CA PRO A 74 4.40 -13.98 13.30
C PRO A 74 5.82 -13.37 13.29
N GLU A 75 6.14 -12.60 14.32
CA GLU A 75 7.45 -12.00 14.54
C GLU A 75 7.89 -10.96 13.49
N LEU A 76 7.08 -10.63 12.49
CA LEU A 76 7.41 -9.61 11.51
C LEU A 76 7.12 -8.20 12.07
N GLN A 77 8.16 -7.39 12.15
CA GLN A 77 8.06 -5.97 12.48
C GLN A 77 7.96 -5.16 11.19
N THR A 78 6.82 -4.52 10.98
CA THR A 78 6.59 -3.70 9.79
C THR A 78 6.63 -2.22 10.15
N GLU A 79 7.46 -1.47 9.44
CA GLU A 79 7.57 -0.02 9.54
C GLU A 79 7.05 0.62 8.25
N LEU A 80 6.16 1.61 8.39
CA LEU A 80 5.70 2.39 7.26
C LEU A 80 6.74 3.45 6.89
N ILE A 81 7.15 3.47 5.63
CA ILE A 81 7.99 4.54 5.10
C ILE A 81 7.11 5.79 4.92
N GLU A 82 7.35 6.80 5.72
CA GLU A 82 6.77 8.12 5.53
C GLU A 82 7.41 8.79 4.33
N SER A 83 6.84 8.55 3.17
CA SER A 83 7.32 9.11 1.90
C SER A 83 6.18 9.76 1.14
N SER A 84 6.50 10.82 0.38
CA SER A 84 5.54 11.49 -0.50
C SER A 84 5.26 10.62 -1.74
N CYS A 85 6.12 10.64 -2.70
CA CYS A 85 6.01 9.93 -3.97
C CYS A 85 7.20 9.02 -4.21
N CYS A 86 6.99 7.92 -4.92
CA CYS A 86 8.09 7.06 -5.39
C CYS A 86 8.71 7.53 -6.72
N GLY A 87 8.17 8.58 -7.33
CA GLY A 87 8.62 9.10 -8.62
C GLY A 87 7.99 8.42 -9.84
N MET A 88 7.34 7.27 -9.68
CA MET A 88 6.83 6.49 -10.83
C MET A 88 5.57 7.07 -11.46
N ALA A 89 4.59 7.54 -10.66
CA ALA A 89 3.34 8.13 -11.14
C ALA A 89 2.71 7.40 -12.35
N GLY A 90 2.37 6.14 -12.18
CA GLY A 90 1.94 5.27 -13.28
C GLY A 90 3.09 4.96 -14.25
N SER A 91 2.99 5.37 -15.49
CA SER A 91 4.04 5.17 -16.50
C SER A 91 5.09 6.28 -16.54
N PHE A 92 4.90 7.39 -15.84
CA PHE A 92 5.74 8.59 -15.89
C PHE A 92 7.23 8.29 -15.71
N GLY A 93 7.60 7.52 -14.71
CA GLY A 93 8.99 7.20 -14.42
C GLY A 93 9.64 6.20 -15.38
N TYR A 94 8.88 5.60 -16.31
CA TYR A 94 9.42 4.75 -17.37
C TYR A 94 9.87 5.52 -18.61
N ASP A 95 9.41 6.77 -18.76
CA ASP A 95 9.82 7.60 -19.89
C ASP A 95 11.23 8.15 -19.67
N ALA A 96 12.08 8.04 -20.70
CA ALA A 96 13.46 8.51 -20.63
C ALA A 96 13.57 10.00 -20.30
N GLU A 97 12.63 10.81 -20.81
CA GLU A 97 12.55 12.25 -20.55
C GLU A 97 12.23 12.60 -19.09
N HIS A 98 11.55 11.70 -18.37
CA HIS A 98 11.12 11.90 -17.00
C HIS A 98 12.05 11.23 -15.97
N TYR A 99 13.04 10.46 -16.42
CA TYR A 99 13.87 9.65 -15.55
C TYR A 99 14.53 10.46 -14.41
N GLU A 100 15.14 11.59 -14.74
CA GLU A 100 15.83 12.40 -13.74
C GLU A 100 14.87 12.98 -12.71
N VAL A 101 13.71 13.47 -13.14
CA VAL A 101 12.67 14.01 -12.24
C VAL A 101 12.11 12.90 -11.36
N SER A 102 11.84 11.74 -11.95
CA SER A 102 11.37 10.56 -11.22
C SER A 102 12.35 10.16 -10.12
N MET A 103 13.65 10.09 -10.45
CA MET A 103 14.70 9.77 -9.47
C MET A 103 14.79 10.83 -8.37
N GLN A 104 14.75 12.12 -8.70
CA GLN A 104 14.76 13.20 -7.71
C GLN A 104 13.58 13.09 -6.74
N MET A 105 12.38 12.78 -7.22
CA MET A 105 11.21 12.57 -6.38
C MET A 105 11.40 11.38 -5.43
N ALA A 106 11.93 10.27 -5.91
CA ALA A 106 12.20 9.09 -5.10
C ALA A 106 13.31 9.34 -4.06
N GLU A 107 14.30 10.15 -4.39
CA GLU A 107 15.42 10.52 -3.50
C GLU A 107 15.01 11.43 -2.34
N VAL A 108 13.86 12.09 -2.40
CA VAL A 108 13.37 12.93 -1.30
C VAL A 108 13.23 12.16 0.01
N SER A 109 12.73 10.91 -0.06
CA SER A 109 12.48 10.13 1.15
C SER A 109 12.57 8.60 0.96
N LEU A 110 12.05 8.06 -0.16
CA LEU A 110 11.93 6.62 -0.35
C LEU A 110 13.30 5.95 -0.47
N LEU A 111 14.11 6.35 -1.44
CA LEU A 111 15.39 5.69 -1.72
C LEU A 111 16.40 5.79 -0.58
N PRO A 112 16.55 6.92 0.15
CA PRO A 112 17.38 6.97 1.34
C PRO A 112 16.97 5.96 2.41
N LYS A 113 15.66 5.78 2.64
CA LYS A 113 15.14 4.77 3.58
C LYS A 113 15.46 3.34 3.14
N VAL A 114 15.26 3.05 1.85
CA VAL A 114 15.57 1.73 1.28
C VAL A 114 17.05 1.41 1.38
N ARG A 115 17.93 2.37 1.05
CA ARG A 115 19.40 2.17 1.14
C ARG A 115 19.88 2.03 2.56
N GLY A 116 19.22 2.68 3.52
CA GLY A 116 19.55 2.58 4.94
C GLY A 116 19.02 1.32 5.62
N ALA A 117 18.24 0.51 4.92
CA ALA A 117 17.70 -0.73 5.47
C ALA A 117 18.79 -1.82 5.55
N ASP A 118 18.68 -2.66 6.58
CA ASP A 118 19.53 -3.84 6.70
C ASP A 118 19.26 -4.81 5.54
N LYS A 119 20.26 -5.60 5.15
CA LYS A 119 20.17 -6.57 4.03
C LYS A 119 19.04 -7.59 4.17
N ASP A 120 18.69 -7.92 5.39
CA ASP A 120 17.64 -8.89 5.72
C ASP A 120 16.26 -8.22 5.90
N THR A 121 16.13 -6.95 5.56
CA THR A 121 14.85 -6.22 5.60
C THR A 121 14.09 -6.43 4.29
N LEU A 122 12.83 -6.82 4.37
CA LEU A 122 11.92 -6.82 3.23
C LEU A 122 11.55 -5.38 2.87
N ILE A 123 11.39 -5.11 1.57
CA ILE A 123 10.90 -3.80 1.08
C ILE A 123 9.61 -4.05 0.30
#